data_4b8aa461bad7266828194d0c28fea23b
#
_entry.id   4b8aa461bad7266828194d0c28fea23b
#
_cell.length_a   1.000
_cell.length_b   1.000
_cell.length_c   1.000
_cell.angle_alpha   90.00
_cell.angle_beta   90.00
_cell.angle_gamma   90.00
#
_symmetry.space_group_name_H-M   'P 1'
#
loop_
_entity.id
_entity.type
_entity.pdbx_description
1 polymer ?
#
loop_
_entity_poly.entity_id
_entity_poly.type
_entity_poly.pdbx_seq_one_letter_code
_entity_poly.pdbx_strand_id
1 'polypeptide(L)'
;IATITYPENIATITSLTIENSNIRNLDIHDWSGLKNLNYAPSGTATIVLPDETENLETVILKKLSSKTIDLSKYTNLTSLEATNNSSLEELDVNTCSKLSKLICKSNTKLVTLTLPTVKTALTELNCEYTALASINLKEYTNLQMLNCSGIKEATLPENAATMTSLTCKENGLKTLDISSYINLTYLDCSYNELTKILVPESLNQILEIDCSYNYMIMPNFPEGEKIKMSYIYQKDKVMKYELASSYKTDETIDFSDWYVKKKGLADSYFPN
;
A
#
# COMPACT_ATOMS: atom_id res chain seq x y z
N ILE A 1 25.83 -3.30 -27.17
CA ILE A 1 25.55 -2.15 -26.28
C ILE A 1 24.71 -1.19 -27.12
N ALA A 2 23.47 -0.94 -26.70
CA ALA A 2 22.64 0.06 -27.36
C ALA A 2 23.18 1.44 -27.00
N THR A 3 23.55 2.22 -27.99
CA THR A 3 23.95 3.62 -27.82
C THR A 3 22.75 4.53 -28.06
N ILE A 4 22.55 5.48 -27.15
CA ILE A 4 21.52 6.51 -27.32
C ILE A 4 22.16 7.68 -28.07
N THR A 5 21.55 8.09 -29.18
CA THR A 5 21.87 9.35 -29.82
C THR A 5 20.89 10.38 -29.31
N TYR A 6 21.36 11.38 -28.59
CA TYR A 6 20.53 12.45 -28.05
C TYR A 6 20.24 13.51 -29.11
N PRO A 7 19.04 14.10 -29.14
CA PRO A 7 18.75 15.25 -30.01
C PRO A 7 19.57 16.47 -29.59
N GLU A 8 19.84 17.37 -30.53
CA GLU A 8 20.67 18.58 -30.27
C GLU A 8 20.06 19.53 -29.23
N ASN A 9 18.73 19.49 -29.04
CA ASN A 9 18.03 20.40 -28.14
C ASN A 9 17.34 19.65 -26.98
N ILE A 10 18.14 18.98 -26.15
CA ILE A 10 17.67 18.17 -25.01
C ILE A 10 16.96 19.02 -23.94
N ALA A 11 17.28 20.29 -23.80
CA ALA A 11 16.65 21.19 -22.81
C ALA A 11 15.16 21.46 -23.08
N THR A 12 14.67 21.21 -24.31
CA THR A 12 13.24 21.35 -24.65
C THR A 12 12.42 20.09 -24.42
N ILE A 13 13.08 18.97 -24.11
CA ILE A 13 12.41 17.70 -23.89
C ILE A 13 11.79 17.71 -22.50
N THR A 14 10.47 17.56 -22.44
CA THR A 14 9.71 17.56 -21.19
C THR A 14 9.29 16.16 -20.74
N SER A 15 9.39 15.14 -21.61
CA SER A 15 9.00 13.78 -21.29
C SER A 15 9.93 12.77 -21.93
N LEU A 16 10.39 11.79 -21.15
CA LEU A 16 11.20 10.65 -21.61
C LEU A 16 10.58 9.36 -21.12
N THR A 17 10.30 8.45 -22.06
CA THR A 17 9.84 7.09 -21.76
C THR A 17 10.75 6.06 -22.41
N ILE A 18 11.36 5.21 -21.59
CA ILE A 18 12.19 4.08 -22.01
C ILE A 18 11.70 2.83 -21.28
N GLU A 19 10.94 2.00 -21.98
CA GLU A 19 10.40 0.76 -21.44
C GLU A 19 10.89 -0.46 -22.22
N ASN A 20 11.03 -1.59 -21.53
CA ASN A 20 11.36 -2.89 -22.12
C ASN A 20 12.58 -2.86 -23.07
N SER A 21 13.48 -1.90 -22.85
CA SER A 21 14.66 -1.66 -23.68
C SER A 21 15.89 -2.38 -23.11
N ASN A 22 16.92 -2.55 -23.96
CA ASN A 22 18.23 -3.04 -23.54
C ASN A 22 19.20 -1.91 -23.15
N ILE A 23 18.71 -0.68 -22.99
CA ILE A 23 19.49 0.44 -22.48
C ILE A 23 19.75 0.19 -20.99
N ARG A 24 21.01 0.02 -20.61
CA ARG A 24 21.42 -0.34 -19.25
C ARG A 24 22.02 0.82 -18.46
N ASN A 25 22.49 1.82 -19.17
CA ASN A 25 23.08 3.02 -18.60
C ASN A 25 22.41 4.20 -19.28
N LEU A 26 21.64 4.94 -18.51
CA LEU A 26 20.96 6.16 -18.96
C LEU A 26 21.58 7.35 -18.26
N ASP A 27 22.15 8.26 -19.01
CA ASP A 27 22.66 9.52 -18.49
C ASP A 27 21.85 10.66 -19.09
N ILE A 28 21.13 11.37 -18.21
CA ILE A 28 20.25 12.49 -18.57
C ILE A 28 20.53 13.72 -17.71
N HIS A 29 21.77 13.86 -17.19
CA HIS A 29 22.14 14.96 -16.29
C HIS A 29 21.86 16.34 -16.89
N ASP A 30 22.05 16.52 -18.21
CA ASP A 30 21.84 17.78 -18.92
C ASP A 30 20.37 18.06 -19.32
N TRP A 31 19.42 17.18 -18.98
CA TRP A 31 18.03 17.31 -19.43
C TRP A 31 17.21 18.24 -18.53
N SER A 32 17.58 19.51 -18.52
CA SER A 32 17.03 20.52 -17.62
C SER A 32 15.52 20.78 -17.76
N GLY A 33 14.93 20.53 -18.95
CA GLY A 33 13.50 20.72 -19.21
C GLY A 33 12.62 19.54 -18.80
N LEU A 34 13.19 18.41 -18.32
CA LEU A 34 12.45 17.17 -18.13
C LEU A 34 11.47 17.27 -16.94
N LYS A 35 10.19 16.98 -17.23
CA LYS A 35 9.09 16.93 -16.26
C LYS A 35 8.67 15.52 -15.92
N ASN A 36 8.65 14.64 -16.94
CA ASN A 36 8.16 13.28 -16.80
C ASN A 36 9.23 12.29 -17.26
N LEU A 37 9.65 11.44 -16.35
CA LEU A 37 10.62 10.37 -16.61
C LEU A 37 9.98 9.01 -16.34
N ASN A 38 10.02 8.13 -17.35
CA ASN A 38 9.73 6.72 -17.18
C ASN A 38 10.91 5.87 -17.70
N TYR A 39 11.69 5.31 -16.77
CA TYR A 39 12.80 4.44 -17.08
C TYR A 39 12.56 3.05 -16.47
N ALA A 40 12.12 2.12 -17.32
CA ALA A 40 11.74 0.75 -16.98
C ALA A 40 12.42 -0.26 -17.95
N PRO A 41 13.73 -0.43 -17.90
CA PRO A 41 14.45 -1.30 -18.84
C PRO A 41 14.07 -2.77 -18.68
N SER A 42 14.40 -3.62 -19.66
CA SER A 42 14.11 -5.07 -19.61
C SER A 42 14.90 -5.82 -18.55
N GLY A 43 15.98 -5.28 -18.02
CA GLY A 43 16.79 -5.86 -16.93
C GLY A 43 17.51 -4.77 -16.14
N THR A 44 18.39 -5.20 -15.24
CA THR A 44 19.11 -4.32 -14.32
C THR A 44 19.89 -3.20 -15.01
N ALA A 45 19.78 -1.98 -14.52
CA ALA A 45 20.30 -0.78 -15.13
C ALA A 45 20.76 0.28 -14.12
N THR A 46 21.43 1.30 -14.64
CA THR A 46 21.80 2.53 -13.90
C THR A 46 21.20 3.75 -14.58
N ILE A 47 21.06 4.83 -13.82
CA ILE A 47 20.61 6.13 -14.32
C ILE A 47 21.39 7.25 -13.63
N VAL A 48 21.71 8.29 -14.38
CA VAL A 48 22.10 9.59 -13.87
C VAL A 48 20.95 10.56 -14.16
N LEU A 49 20.34 11.08 -13.10
CA LEU A 49 19.19 11.98 -13.17
C LEU A 49 19.60 13.42 -13.54
N PRO A 50 18.68 14.28 -13.97
CA PRO A 50 18.96 15.67 -14.28
C PRO A 50 19.60 16.41 -13.10
N ASP A 51 20.59 17.25 -13.41
CA ASP A 51 21.22 18.13 -12.41
C ASP A 51 20.27 19.27 -12.01
N GLU A 52 19.52 19.79 -12.99
CA GLU A 52 18.46 20.78 -12.77
C GLU A 52 17.20 20.09 -12.23
N THR A 53 16.70 20.53 -11.11
CA THR A 53 15.75 19.78 -10.29
C THR A 53 14.35 20.38 -10.23
N GLU A 54 14.18 21.60 -10.75
CA GLU A 54 12.93 22.34 -10.58
C GLU A 54 11.78 21.86 -11.46
N ASN A 55 12.07 21.15 -12.54
CA ASN A 55 11.07 20.76 -13.53
C ASN A 55 10.50 19.35 -13.34
N LEU A 56 11.21 18.46 -12.66
CA LEU A 56 10.82 17.04 -12.57
C LEU A 56 9.61 16.88 -11.66
N GLU A 57 8.50 16.44 -12.24
CA GLU A 57 7.20 16.29 -11.57
C GLU A 57 6.80 14.81 -11.38
N THR A 58 7.10 13.95 -12.37
CA THR A 58 6.74 12.54 -12.33
C THR A 58 7.92 11.66 -12.68
N VAL A 59 8.20 10.67 -11.83
CA VAL A 59 9.33 9.76 -11.99
C VAL A 59 8.88 8.31 -11.82
N ILE A 60 9.23 7.47 -12.81
CA ILE A 60 9.10 6.02 -12.74
C ILE A 60 10.49 5.42 -12.97
N LEU A 61 10.99 4.68 -11.97
CA LEU A 61 12.30 4.03 -11.95
C LEU A 61 12.17 2.56 -11.60
N LYS A 62 12.47 1.67 -12.55
CA LYS A 62 12.33 0.22 -12.34
C LYS A 62 13.63 -0.52 -12.66
N LYS A 63 13.90 -1.59 -11.90
CA LYS A 63 15.04 -2.50 -12.11
C LYS A 63 16.41 -1.82 -12.06
N LEU A 64 16.56 -0.79 -11.23
CA LEU A 64 17.85 -0.16 -11.00
C LEU A 64 18.74 -1.05 -10.10
N SER A 65 20.06 -0.98 -10.33
CA SER A 65 21.08 -1.65 -9.51
C SER A 65 21.57 -0.80 -8.34
N SER A 66 21.15 0.45 -8.26
CA SER A 66 21.57 1.38 -7.22
C SER A 66 21.07 0.93 -5.85
N LYS A 67 21.91 1.08 -4.84
CA LYS A 67 21.55 0.85 -3.44
C LYS A 67 20.73 2.00 -2.85
N THR A 68 20.97 3.20 -3.38
CA THR A 68 20.29 4.42 -2.98
C THR A 68 19.75 5.14 -4.20
N ILE A 69 18.59 5.79 -4.05
CA ILE A 69 18.04 6.73 -5.02
C ILE A 69 17.85 8.04 -4.27
N ASP A 70 18.69 9.02 -4.57
CA ASP A 70 18.62 10.35 -3.98
C ASP A 70 17.71 11.26 -4.81
N LEU A 71 16.55 11.55 -4.27
CA LEU A 71 15.57 12.46 -4.86
C LEU A 71 15.39 13.74 -4.02
N SER A 72 16.26 13.96 -3.04
CA SER A 72 16.14 15.09 -2.10
C SER A 72 16.18 16.47 -2.76
N LYS A 73 16.74 16.58 -3.97
CA LYS A 73 16.77 17.84 -4.70
C LYS A 73 15.46 18.15 -5.47
N TYR A 74 14.59 17.15 -5.72
CA TYR A 74 13.44 17.30 -6.63
C TYR A 74 12.17 17.71 -5.88
N THR A 75 12.18 18.94 -5.36
CA THR A 75 11.11 19.46 -4.48
C THR A 75 9.75 19.64 -5.16
N ASN A 76 9.72 19.65 -6.50
CA ASN A 76 8.49 19.73 -7.29
C ASN A 76 7.91 18.34 -7.66
N LEU A 77 8.57 17.27 -7.23
CA LEU A 77 8.08 15.92 -7.50
C LEU A 77 6.71 15.68 -6.86
N THR A 78 5.74 15.29 -7.68
CA THR A 78 4.36 15.01 -7.27
C THR A 78 4.06 13.52 -7.25
N SER A 79 4.75 12.73 -8.10
CA SER A 79 4.56 11.28 -8.23
C SER A 79 5.87 10.54 -8.41
N LEU A 80 6.10 9.54 -7.57
CA LEU A 80 7.23 8.62 -7.66
C LEU A 80 6.76 7.17 -7.69
N GLU A 81 7.19 6.43 -8.71
CA GLU A 81 7.14 4.97 -8.75
C GLU A 81 8.57 4.41 -8.85
N ALA A 82 9.12 3.92 -7.73
CA ALA A 82 10.42 3.26 -7.67
C ALA A 82 10.20 1.80 -7.30
N THR A 83 9.97 0.92 -8.29
CA THR A 83 9.54 -0.46 -8.05
C THR A 83 10.50 -1.50 -8.66
N ASN A 84 10.56 -2.68 -8.03
CA ASN A 84 11.40 -3.78 -8.50
C ASN A 84 12.91 -3.43 -8.60
N ASN A 85 13.38 -2.52 -7.74
CA ASN A 85 14.80 -2.18 -7.62
C ASN A 85 15.42 -3.09 -6.56
N SER A 86 15.80 -4.30 -6.94
CA SER A 86 16.19 -5.39 -6.03
C SER A 86 17.46 -5.12 -5.21
N SER A 87 18.21 -4.09 -5.54
CA SER A 87 19.40 -3.64 -4.81
C SER A 87 19.14 -2.43 -3.91
N LEU A 88 17.98 -1.79 -4.03
CA LEU A 88 17.66 -0.56 -3.30
C LEU A 88 17.55 -0.85 -1.81
N GLU A 89 18.40 -0.20 -1.03
CA GLU A 89 18.46 -0.30 0.43
C GLU A 89 17.87 0.95 1.12
N GLU A 90 18.02 2.10 0.48
CA GLU A 90 17.57 3.39 1.01
C GLU A 90 16.84 4.23 -0.04
N LEU A 91 15.72 4.82 0.33
CA LEU A 91 14.96 5.79 -0.46
C LEU A 91 14.61 6.99 0.41
N ASP A 92 15.13 8.17 0.03
CA ASP A 92 14.87 9.42 0.72
C ASP A 92 14.06 10.37 -0.16
N VAL A 93 12.87 10.75 0.31
CA VAL A 93 11.96 11.72 -0.32
C VAL A 93 11.52 12.81 0.66
N ASN A 94 12.28 13.06 1.73
CA ASN A 94 11.90 13.93 2.84
C ASN A 94 11.59 15.38 2.41
N THR A 95 12.29 15.88 1.41
CA THR A 95 12.17 17.25 0.89
C THR A 95 11.17 17.38 -0.25
N CYS A 96 10.63 16.26 -0.77
CA CYS A 96 9.61 16.25 -1.83
C CYS A 96 8.26 16.72 -1.28
N SER A 97 8.14 18.00 -0.98
CA SER A 97 7.00 18.59 -0.25
C SER A 97 5.66 18.51 -1.00
N LYS A 98 5.70 18.30 -2.32
CA LYS A 98 4.52 18.18 -3.19
C LYS A 98 4.17 16.71 -3.52
N LEU A 99 4.93 15.76 -2.99
CA LEU A 99 4.75 14.35 -3.32
C LEU A 99 3.41 13.84 -2.80
N SER A 100 2.49 13.57 -3.72
CA SER A 100 1.16 13.06 -3.43
C SER A 100 1.05 11.54 -3.61
N LYS A 101 1.89 10.97 -4.49
CA LYS A 101 1.91 9.55 -4.80
C LYS A 101 3.30 8.95 -4.66
N LEU A 102 3.44 7.94 -3.80
CA LEU A 102 4.68 7.18 -3.61
C LEU A 102 4.42 5.69 -3.71
N ILE A 103 4.95 5.06 -4.76
CA ILE A 103 4.93 3.61 -4.97
C ILE A 103 6.37 3.10 -4.92
N CYS A 104 6.75 2.45 -3.82
CA CYS A 104 8.08 1.87 -3.64
C CYS A 104 8.04 0.36 -3.37
N LYS A 105 7.00 -0.31 -3.83
CA LYS A 105 6.78 -1.75 -3.65
C LYS A 105 7.82 -2.62 -4.34
N SER A 106 7.95 -3.86 -3.86
CA SER A 106 8.83 -4.89 -4.45
C SER A 106 10.31 -4.51 -4.47
N ASN A 107 10.73 -3.71 -3.51
CA ASN A 107 12.13 -3.42 -3.23
C ASN A 107 12.57 -4.25 -2.02
N THR A 108 12.89 -5.52 -2.25
CA THR A 108 13.08 -6.53 -1.20
C THR A 108 14.29 -6.31 -0.29
N LYS A 109 15.10 -5.31 -0.56
CA LYS A 109 16.22 -4.87 0.29
C LYS A 109 16.02 -3.47 0.89
N LEU A 110 14.91 -2.80 0.60
CA LEU A 110 14.64 -1.46 1.11
C LEU A 110 14.38 -1.54 2.63
N VAL A 111 15.36 -1.12 3.41
CA VAL A 111 15.32 -1.10 4.87
C VAL A 111 15.10 0.30 5.44
N THR A 112 15.39 1.34 4.65
CA THR A 112 15.22 2.74 5.05
C THR A 112 14.36 3.50 4.05
N LEU A 113 13.22 4.01 4.50
CA LEU A 113 12.34 4.90 3.73
C LEU A 113 12.11 6.17 4.53
N THR A 114 12.61 7.30 4.02
CA THR A 114 12.38 8.61 4.61
C THR A 114 11.27 9.32 3.85
N LEU A 115 10.11 9.43 4.48
CA LEU A 115 8.90 10.01 3.90
C LEU A 115 8.93 11.55 3.89
N PRO A 116 8.10 12.22 3.05
CA PRO A 116 8.02 13.68 3.00
C PRO A 116 7.70 14.29 4.37
N THR A 117 8.39 15.39 4.69
CA THR A 117 8.11 16.16 5.92
C THR A 117 6.75 16.84 5.87
N VAL A 118 6.27 17.22 4.68
CA VAL A 118 4.91 17.75 4.45
C VAL A 118 3.93 16.59 4.33
N LYS A 119 3.45 16.12 5.46
CA LYS A 119 2.66 14.87 5.60
C LYS A 119 1.28 14.93 4.95
N THR A 120 0.72 16.13 4.82
CA THR A 120 -0.60 16.36 4.24
C THR A 120 -0.62 16.30 2.70
N ALA A 121 0.54 16.32 2.04
CA ALA A 121 0.60 16.18 0.59
C ALA A 121 0.36 14.74 0.13
N LEU A 122 0.83 13.75 0.91
CA LEU A 122 0.80 12.35 0.51
C LEU A 122 -0.62 11.77 0.61
N THR A 123 -1.15 11.31 -0.52
CA THR A 123 -2.47 10.72 -0.66
C THR A 123 -2.43 9.24 -1.04
N GLU A 124 -1.33 8.77 -1.64
CA GLU A 124 -1.15 7.38 -2.02
C GLU A 124 0.24 6.87 -1.61
N LEU A 125 0.28 5.79 -0.82
CA LEU A 125 1.50 5.11 -0.42
C LEU A 125 1.37 3.60 -0.64
N ASN A 126 2.29 3.03 -1.41
CA ASN A 126 2.45 1.58 -1.50
C ASN A 126 3.90 1.19 -1.24
N CYS A 127 4.15 0.54 -0.12
CA CYS A 127 5.46 0.05 0.29
C CYS A 127 5.45 -1.47 0.59
N GLU A 128 4.54 -2.22 -0.03
CA GLU A 128 4.47 -3.68 0.11
C GLU A 128 5.71 -4.39 -0.44
N TYR A 129 6.02 -5.56 0.09
CA TYR A 129 7.19 -6.37 -0.32
C TYR A 129 8.52 -5.59 -0.25
N THR A 130 8.69 -4.79 0.79
CA THR A 130 9.96 -4.16 1.18
C THR A 130 10.56 -4.88 2.38
N ALA A 131 11.79 -4.50 2.78
CA ALA A 131 12.44 -5.00 3.99
C ALA A 131 12.31 -4.02 5.17
N LEU A 132 11.35 -3.09 5.11
CA LEU A 132 11.11 -2.15 6.20
C LEU A 132 10.67 -2.90 7.48
N ALA A 133 11.39 -2.69 8.57
CA ALA A 133 11.02 -3.25 9.86
C ALA A 133 9.83 -2.50 10.47
N SER A 134 9.79 -1.19 10.28
CA SER A 134 8.74 -0.32 10.81
C SER A 134 8.41 0.83 9.87
N ILE A 135 7.21 1.38 10.02
CA ILE A 135 6.79 2.62 9.38
C ILE A 135 5.81 3.37 10.28
N ASN A 136 6.03 4.66 10.49
CA ASN A 136 5.12 5.50 11.27
C ASN A 136 4.34 6.45 10.36
N LEU A 137 3.04 6.18 10.19
CA LEU A 137 2.14 6.95 9.35
C LEU A 137 1.11 7.76 10.15
N LYS A 138 1.25 7.83 11.47
CA LYS A 138 0.28 8.46 12.39
C LYS A 138 -0.23 9.81 11.91
N GLU A 139 0.65 10.65 11.40
CA GLU A 139 0.34 12.04 11.01
C GLU A 139 0.02 12.21 9.51
N TYR A 140 0.04 11.13 8.71
CA TYR A 140 -0.30 11.18 7.27
C TYR A 140 -1.81 11.06 7.05
N THR A 141 -2.57 12.00 7.62
CA THR A 141 -4.03 11.95 7.73
C THR A 141 -4.79 12.13 6.41
N ASN A 142 -4.11 12.58 5.35
CA ASN A 142 -4.70 12.76 4.02
C ASN A 142 -4.52 11.54 3.11
N LEU A 143 -3.92 10.44 3.60
CA LEU A 143 -3.83 9.22 2.83
C LEU A 143 -5.24 8.72 2.44
N GLN A 144 -5.40 8.44 1.15
CA GLN A 144 -6.59 7.85 0.55
C GLN A 144 -6.38 6.38 0.22
N MET A 145 -5.19 6.03 -0.23
CA MET A 145 -4.80 4.67 -0.55
C MET A 145 -3.49 4.31 0.17
N LEU A 146 -3.55 3.26 0.99
CA LEU A 146 -2.39 2.75 1.72
C LEU A 146 -2.25 1.24 1.51
N ASN A 147 -1.06 0.82 1.06
CA ASN A 147 -0.62 -0.56 1.15
C ASN A 147 0.73 -0.63 1.87
N CYS A 148 0.71 -1.11 3.11
CA CYS A 148 1.88 -1.31 3.95
C CYS A 148 2.09 -2.78 4.34
N SER A 149 1.64 -3.71 3.49
CA SER A 149 1.70 -5.15 3.77
C SER A 149 3.12 -5.65 4.02
N GLY A 150 3.28 -6.54 5.00
CA GLY A 150 4.54 -7.16 5.37
C GLY A 150 5.41 -6.35 6.35
N ILE A 151 4.97 -5.17 6.79
CA ILE A 151 5.71 -4.32 7.73
C ILE A 151 5.19 -4.54 9.15
N LYS A 152 5.98 -5.24 9.99
CA LYS A 152 5.51 -5.72 11.31
C LYS A 152 5.18 -4.61 12.31
N GLU A 153 5.86 -3.47 12.23
CA GLU A 153 5.64 -2.34 13.14
C GLU A 153 5.07 -1.15 12.36
N ALA A 154 3.95 -1.35 11.68
CA ALA A 154 3.25 -0.29 10.97
C ALA A 154 2.30 0.46 11.91
N THR A 155 2.54 1.76 12.10
CA THR A 155 1.59 2.66 12.79
C THR A 155 0.74 3.33 11.73
N LEU A 156 -0.57 3.04 11.73
CA LEU A 156 -1.52 3.55 10.75
C LEU A 156 -1.87 5.03 11.01
N PRO A 157 -2.39 5.76 10.01
CA PRO A 157 -2.83 7.13 10.18
C PRO A 157 -3.93 7.27 11.24
N GLU A 158 -3.85 8.30 12.08
CA GLU A 158 -4.95 8.66 12.98
C GLU A 158 -5.94 9.57 12.25
N ASN A 159 -7.24 9.43 12.57
CA ASN A 159 -8.31 10.28 12.02
C ASN A 159 -8.32 10.40 10.48
N ALA A 160 -8.00 9.32 9.79
CA ALA A 160 -7.90 9.30 8.33
C ALA A 160 -9.28 9.17 7.66
N ALA A 161 -10.13 10.17 7.81
CA ALA A 161 -11.45 10.21 7.17
C ALA A 161 -11.36 10.18 5.62
N THR A 162 -10.21 10.51 5.04
CA THR A 162 -9.97 10.46 3.59
C THR A 162 -9.64 9.07 3.08
N MET A 163 -9.31 8.10 3.96
CA MET A 163 -8.93 6.74 3.58
C MET A 163 -10.06 6.02 2.86
N THR A 164 -9.81 5.58 1.64
CA THR A 164 -10.75 4.81 0.82
C THR A 164 -10.31 3.36 0.63
N SER A 165 -8.99 3.09 0.67
CA SER A 165 -8.42 1.76 0.49
C SER A 165 -7.27 1.51 1.45
N LEU A 166 -7.39 0.45 2.26
CA LEU A 166 -6.35 0.02 3.19
C LEU A 166 -5.98 -1.44 2.93
N THR A 167 -4.70 -1.69 2.70
CA THR A 167 -4.11 -3.04 2.68
C THR A 167 -2.99 -3.09 3.72
N CYS A 168 -3.17 -3.92 4.74
CA CYS A 168 -2.23 -4.12 5.85
C CYS A 168 -2.06 -5.60 6.19
N LYS A 169 -1.81 -6.41 5.16
CA LYS A 169 -1.59 -7.87 5.29
C LYS A 169 -0.26 -8.18 5.95
N GLU A 170 -0.18 -9.30 6.66
CA GLU A 170 1.08 -9.84 7.17
C GLU A 170 1.87 -8.87 8.07
N ASN A 171 1.15 -7.97 8.79
CA ASN A 171 1.77 -6.97 9.67
C ASN A 171 1.88 -7.45 11.13
N GLY A 172 1.36 -8.65 11.46
CA GLY A 172 1.35 -9.15 12.84
C GLY A 172 0.39 -8.40 13.77
N LEU A 173 -0.60 -7.71 13.22
CA LEU A 173 -1.57 -6.91 13.98
C LEU A 173 -2.46 -7.80 14.85
N LYS A 174 -2.60 -7.46 16.14
CA LYS A 174 -3.51 -8.13 17.10
C LYS A 174 -4.86 -7.45 17.21
N THR A 175 -4.88 -6.16 16.99
CA THR A 175 -6.09 -5.33 16.92
C THR A 175 -5.94 -4.36 15.76
N LEU A 176 -7.05 -3.96 15.15
CA LEU A 176 -7.08 -2.95 14.10
C LEU A 176 -8.19 -1.96 14.43
N ASP A 177 -7.82 -0.69 14.58
CA ASP A 177 -8.78 0.40 14.78
C ASP A 177 -8.90 1.22 13.50
N ILE A 178 -10.03 1.10 12.85
CA ILE A 178 -10.43 1.88 11.67
C ILE A 178 -11.70 2.71 11.94
N SER A 179 -12.03 2.94 13.21
CA SER A 179 -13.27 3.63 13.60
C SER A 179 -13.39 5.05 13.03
N SER A 180 -12.26 5.68 12.71
CA SER A 180 -12.22 7.00 12.06
C SER A 180 -12.22 6.97 10.52
N TYR A 181 -12.12 5.79 9.88
CA TYR A 181 -11.99 5.66 8.41
C TYR A 181 -13.37 5.58 7.75
N ILE A 182 -14.16 6.63 7.92
CA ILE A 182 -15.59 6.66 7.54
C ILE A 182 -15.86 6.55 6.03
N ASN A 183 -14.86 6.79 5.20
CA ASN A 183 -14.96 6.68 3.75
C ASN A 183 -14.27 5.41 3.18
N LEU A 184 -13.88 4.47 4.05
CA LEU A 184 -13.22 3.25 3.62
C LEU A 184 -14.15 2.38 2.78
N THR A 185 -13.71 2.02 1.56
CA THR A 185 -14.46 1.16 0.63
C THR A 185 -13.82 -0.22 0.47
N TYR A 186 -12.51 -0.31 0.70
CA TYR A 186 -11.75 -1.55 0.57
C TYR A 186 -10.84 -1.74 1.78
N LEU A 187 -10.90 -2.93 2.40
CA LEU A 187 -10.02 -3.35 3.49
C LEU A 187 -9.48 -4.75 3.22
N ASP A 188 -8.15 -4.90 3.17
CA ASP A 188 -7.49 -6.18 3.25
C ASP A 188 -6.54 -6.18 4.46
N CYS A 189 -6.96 -6.82 5.54
CA CYS A 189 -6.19 -7.05 6.76
C CYS A 189 -5.94 -8.55 7.00
N SER A 190 -5.92 -9.33 5.94
CA SER A 190 -5.69 -10.78 6.00
C SER A 190 -4.28 -11.13 6.50
N TYR A 191 -4.07 -12.38 6.93
CA TYR A 191 -2.77 -12.88 7.40
C TYR A 191 -2.18 -12.06 8.57
N ASN A 192 -3.01 -11.68 9.53
CA ASN A 192 -2.59 -11.03 10.76
C ASN A 192 -2.85 -11.92 11.99
N GLU A 193 -2.79 -11.34 13.17
CA GLU A 193 -3.12 -11.98 14.45
C GLU A 193 -4.36 -11.32 15.08
N LEU A 194 -5.24 -10.76 14.24
CA LEU A 194 -6.37 -9.98 14.72
C LEU A 194 -7.36 -10.82 15.51
N THR A 195 -7.67 -10.33 16.70
CA THR A 195 -8.78 -10.83 17.53
C THR A 195 -9.96 -9.87 17.50
N LYS A 196 -9.75 -8.63 17.08
CA LYS A 196 -10.76 -7.57 17.03
C LYS A 196 -10.42 -6.52 15.97
N ILE A 197 -11.46 -6.03 15.29
CA ILE A 197 -11.43 -4.83 14.46
C ILE A 197 -12.43 -3.84 15.03
N LEU A 198 -12.00 -2.59 15.28
CA LEU A 198 -12.88 -1.48 15.61
C LEU A 198 -13.26 -0.76 14.33
N VAL A 199 -14.53 -0.66 14.05
CA VAL A 199 -15.08 -0.11 12.80
C VAL A 199 -15.87 1.15 13.07
N PRO A 200 -16.09 2.04 12.06
CA PRO A 200 -17.01 3.17 12.19
C PRO A 200 -18.42 2.71 12.55
N GLU A 201 -19.17 3.54 13.28
CA GLU A 201 -20.57 3.25 13.64
C GLU A 201 -21.48 3.06 12.41
N SER A 202 -21.12 3.72 11.29
CA SER A 202 -21.78 3.55 10.00
C SER A 202 -20.81 3.11 8.93
N LEU A 203 -20.83 1.84 8.55
CA LEU A 203 -20.03 1.27 7.45
C LEU A 203 -20.75 1.35 6.10
N ASN A 204 -21.44 2.44 5.81
CA ASN A 204 -22.27 2.57 4.61
C ASN A 204 -21.45 2.55 3.29
N GLN A 205 -20.14 2.68 3.37
CA GLN A 205 -19.24 2.80 2.22
C GLN A 205 -18.43 1.54 1.95
N ILE A 206 -18.21 0.66 2.92
CA ILE A 206 -17.35 -0.52 2.72
C ILE A 206 -18.02 -1.52 1.79
N LEU A 207 -17.36 -1.80 0.67
CA LEU A 207 -17.82 -2.72 -0.36
C LEU A 207 -17.11 -4.08 -0.31
N GLU A 208 -15.84 -4.11 0.13
CA GLU A 208 -15.04 -5.33 0.17
C GLU A 208 -14.12 -5.35 1.41
N ILE A 209 -14.18 -6.47 2.15
CA ILE A 209 -13.33 -6.73 3.30
C ILE A 209 -12.71 -8.12 3.16
N ASP A 210 -11.39 -8.21 3.25
CA ASP A 210 -10.67 -9.46 3.48
C ASP A 210 -10.02 -9.43 4.86
N CYS A 211 -10.55 -10.23 5.78
CA CYS A 211 -9.99 -10.46 7.10
C CYS A 211 -9.66 -11.93 7.35
N SER A 212 -9.43 -12.71 6.28
CA SER A 212 -9.06 -14.12 6.37
C SER A 212 -7.71 -14.32 7.05
N TYR A 213 -7.43 -15.54 7.54
CA TYR A 213 -6.19 -15.91 8.20
C TYR A 213 -5.84 -15.04 9.44
N ASN A 214 -6.82 -14.83 10.32
CA ASN A 214 -6.73 -14.12 11.58
C ASN A 214 -7.17 -15.03 12.75
N TYR A 215 -7.42 -14.45 13.94
CA TYR A 215 -7.90 -15.16 15.14
C TYR A 215 -9.25 -14.63 15.62
N MET A 216 -10.02 -14.00 14.74
CA MET A 216 -11.31 -13.42 15.10
C MET A 216 -12.36 -14.50 15.28
N ILE A 217 -13.15 -14.38 16.34
CA ILE A 217 -14.27 -15.29 16.62
C ILE A 217 -15.48 -14.88 15.77
N MET A 218 -15.78 -13.60 15.69
CA MET A 218 -16.74 -12.99 14.75
C MET A 218 -16.39 -11.52 14.57
N PRO A 219 -16.32 -10.98 13.37
CA PRO A 219 -16.20 -9.54 13.19
C PRO A 219 -17.52 -8.85 13.47
N ASN A 220 -17.54 -7.91 14.42
CA ASN A 220 -18.68 -7.02 14.64
C ASN A 220 -18.75 -5.97 13.52
N PHE A 221 -19.16 -6.40 12.34
CA PHE A 221 -19.48 -5.45 11.27
C PHE A 221 -20.97 -5.14 11.32
N PRO A 222 -21.37 -3.88 11.15
CA PRO A 222 -22.78 -3.52 11.02
C PRO A 222 -23.41 -4.29 9.85
N GLU A 223 -24.63 -4.70 10.00
CA GLU A 223 -25.39 -5.36 8.92
C GLU A 223 -25.53 -4.39 7.74
N GLY A 224 -25.03 -4.81 6.57
CA GLY A 224 -25.16 -4.07 5.33
C GLY A 224 -25.32 -5.03 4.15
N GLU A 225 -26.34 -4.84 3.34
CA GLU A 225 -26.73 -5.76 2.26
C GLU A 225 -25.67 -5.93 1.14
N LYS A 226 -24.55 -5.18 1.17
CA LYS A 226 -23.60 -5.10 0.04
C LYS A 226 -22.14 -5.41 0.38
N ILE A 227 -21.82 -5.79 1.61
CA ILE A 227 -20.44 -6.03 2.01
C ILE A 227 -19.98 -7.38 1.48
N LYS A 228 -19.00 -7.40 0.57
CA LYS A 228 -18.29 -8.62 0.18
C LYS A 228 -17.21 -8.90 1.21
N MET A 229 -17.41 -9.91 2.06
CA MET A 229 -16.48 -10.28 3.12
C MET A 229 -15.81 -11.62 2.83
N SER A 230 -14.48 -11.67 2.94
CA SER A 230 -13.68 -12.88 3.00
C SER A 230 -13.24 -13.11 4.45
N TYR A 231 -13.66 -14.24 5.04
CA TYR A 231 -13.45 -14.58 6.46
C TYR A 231 -13.04 -16.04 6.60
N ILE A 232 -12.17 -16.54 5.73
CA ILE A 232 -11.74 -17.94 5.69
C ILE A 232 -10.47 -18.13 6.52
N TYR A 233 -10.26 -19.37 7.01
CA TYR A 233 -9.04 -19.80 7.70
C TYR A 233 -8.67 -18.93 8.92
N GLN A 234 -9.62 -18.79 9.87
CA GLN A 234 -9.24 -18.26 11.18
C GLN A 234 -8.33 -19.27 11.87
N LYS A 235 -7.14 -18.81 12.28
CA LYS A 235 -6.12 -19.67 12.89
C LYS A 235 -6.57 -20.06 14.29
N ASP A 236 -6.76 -21.35 14.49
CA ASP A 236 -6.95 -22.02 15.78
C ASP A 236 -7.94 -21.43 16.79
N LYS A 237 -8.91 -22.20 17.02
CA LYS A 237 -9.58 -22.67 18.22
C LYS A 237 -11.07 -22.79 17.97
N VAL A 238 -11.59 -23.92 18.42
CA VAL A 238 -13.00 -24.16 18.70
C VAL A 238 -13.67 -22.84 19.05
N MET A 239 -14.55 -22.37 18.17
CA MET A 239 -15.36 -21.19 18.44
C MET A 239 -16.15 -21.45 19.73
N LYS A 240 -15.68 -20.88 20.84
CA LYS A 240 -16.50 -20.77 22.03
C LYS A 240 -17.32 -19.51 21.89
N TYR A 241 -18.56 -19.66 21.49
CA TYR A 241 -19.52 -18.57 21.51
C TYR A 241 -19.93 -18.33 22.96
N GLU A 242 -19.54 -17.22 23.53
CA GLU A 242 -20.27 -16.64 24.65
C GLU A 242 -21.44 -15.85 24.02
N LEU A 243 -22.58 -16.54 23.85
CA LEU A 243 -23.83 -15.90 23.49
C LEU A 243 -24.15 -14.85 24.56
N ALA A 244 -24.52 -13.65 24.14
CA ALA A 244 -25.05 -12.66 25.07
C ALA A 244 -26.20 -13.30 25.84
N SER A 245 -26.32 -13.00 27.14
CA SER A 245 -27.31 -13.59 28.06
C SER A 245 -28.79 -13.34 27.68
N SER A 246 -29.04 -12.72 26.55
CA SER A 246 -30.37 -12.40 26.00
C SER A 246 -30.89 -13.45 25.00
N TYR A 247 -30.07 -14.43 24.57
CA TYR A 247 -30.54 -15.51 23.71
C TYR A 247 -31.18 -16.62 24.55
N LYS A 248 -32.38 -17.03 24.18
CA LYS A 248 -33.04 -18.18 24.79
C LYS A 248 -32.41 -19.46 24.27
N THR A 249 -32.28 -20.47 25.13
CA THR A 249 -31.57 -21.73 24.85
C THR A 249 -32.21 -22.60 23.76
N ASP A 250 -33.36 -22.19 23.22
CA ASP A 250 -34.15 -22.88 22.19
C ASP A 250 -34.16 -22.11 20.85
N GLU A 251 -33.46 -21.00 20.72
CA GLU A 251 -33.29 -20.29 19.45
C GLU A 251 -32.11 -20.93 18.68
N THR A 252 -32.39 -21.45 17.50
CA THR A 252 -31.37 -21.89 16.56
C THR A 252 -30.81 -20.63 15.89
N ILE A 253 -29.57 -20.28 16.18
CA ILE A 253 -28.89 -19.19 15.48
C ILE A 253 -28.41 -19.76 14.15
N ASP A 254 -29.08 -19.38 13.07
CA ASP A 254 -28.71 -19.78 11.73
C ASP A 254 -27.61 -18.83 11.20
N PHE A 255 -26.38 -19.31 11.28
CA PHE A 255 -25.22 -18.60 10.71
C PHE A 255 -25.08 -18.82 9.20
N SER A 256 -25.93 -19.66 8.57
CA SER A 256 -25.86 -19.99 7.17
C SER A 256 -26.04 -18.77 6.28
N ASP A 257 -26.90 -17.82 6.66
CA ASP A 257 -27.12 -16.57 5.93
C ASP A 257 -25.89 -15.65 5.93
N TRP A 258 -25.06 -15.72 6.94
CA TRP A 258 -23.80 -14.98 7.01
C TRP A 258 -22.72 -15.58 6.09
N TYR A 259 -22.72 -16.91 5.93
CA TYR A 259 -21.69 -17.64 5.21
C TYR A 259 -22.08 -18.00 3.78
N VAL A 260 -23.33 -18.32 3.54
CA VAL A 260 -23.78 -18.99 2.32
C VAL A 260 -24.14 -18.01 1.21
N LYS A 261 -24.59 -16.81 1.50
CA LYS A 261 -24.96 -15.85 0.42
C LYS A 261 -23.82 -15.45 -0.48
N LYS A 262 -22.56 -15.80 -0.18
CA LYS A 262 -21.44 -15.23 -0.93
C LYS A 262 -20.44 -16.17 -1.58
N LYS A 263 -20.59 -17.49 -1.61
CA LYS A 263 -19.70 -18.29 -2.48
C LYS A 263 -19.92 -19.79 -2.60
N GLY A 264 -21.00 -20.36 -2.21
CA GLY A 264 -21.13 -21.84 -2.39
C GLY A 264 -19.97 -22.62 -1.76
N LEU A 265 -19.41 -22.10 -0.67
CA LEU A 265 -18.49 -22.82 0.18
C LEU A 265 -19.33 -23.78 0.99
N ALA A 266 -19.24 -25.04 0.61
CA ALA A 266 -19.98 -26.15 1.11
C ALA A 266 -19.92 -26.25 2.64
N ASP A 267 -20.96 -26.85 3.18
CA ASP A 267 -21.20 -27.30 4.56
C ASP A 267 -20.06 -28.10 5.23
N SER A 268 -18.88 -28.16 4.61
CA SER A 268 -17.75 -28.98 5.05
C SER A 268 -16.86 -28.35 6.12
N TYR A 269 -17.13 -27.12 6.53
CA TYR A 269 -16.31 -26.41 7.52
C TYR A 269 -16.92 -26.34 8.93
N PHE A 270 -18.11 -26.89 9.14
CA PHE A 270 -18.67 -27.09 10.46
C PHE A 270 -18.78 -28.59 10.73
N PRO A 271 -17.86 -29.20 11.49
CA PRO A 271 -18.11 -30.52 12.02
C PRO A 271 -19.28 -30.39 13.01
N ASN A 272 -20.32 -31.23 12.81
CA ASN A 272 -21.44 -31.44 13.72
C ASN A 272 -20.97 -31.65 15.15
#